data_33abb62319ff152949f8298c5f3f3160
#
_entry.id   33abb62319ff152949f8298c5f3f3160
#
_cell.length_a   1.000
_cell.length_b   1.000
_cell.length_c   1.000
_cell.angle_alpha   90.00
_cell.angle_beta   90.00
_cell.angle_gamma   90.00
#
_symmetry.space_group_name_H-M   'P 1'
#
loop_
_entity.id
_entity.type
_entity.pdbx_description
1 polymer ?
#
loop_
_entity_poly.entity_id
_entity_poly.type
_entity_poly.pdbx_seq_one_letter_code
_entity_poly.pdbx_strand_id
1 'polypeptide(L)'
;MSEQTTVVGSRFTNACADFDIRNADSILALGRSIDTFSPDLAGSHQLRISLGSDSTIWPLIRKFWKDLARAHSTFWDDTDDGDSDCKSPRQLALASLCASLAKFTRNLVAGVPDNQSRAAANEPDIRRLLHYYTSWSAMEDEASIAVARILTQALSNLVTGHEELMDQLWGTYLRLPEDQVVIIRLLGSPDTKTILSTLIFISNCISQSRSRTKLLCKSEVGVRICVCLLDSMLRLFEADEGTEAGKAFDIGYHVLERIIEEGFAAVLYRQFFIPDEIITPHQTTLLKIIDSYLQSNQSSPQTSIKPETLHIHSSLTPMLTRAFFSLSRFAQDSIRHSLGLVITTVDDNHSGKSEPSHVASEGSLSPVFSSTRTPGSQEAQDQSLQSLDVMLPKVCEALVLVTQCMVTIAIEAEEYVDQTGVLEEDSPKANVRNYFIEARPSGFGVIESLIELLRLLDKFLPRINFGKSVSPTGLSLEEGAMSSSPPDNRGFAYLKRDLVRLLGILCHGKRAVQDRIREAGGIEVVMNMCVIDERNPYLKEHAILTLRNLLKNNSENQEVVKSIQPQKEWEDVAIDELQD
;
A
#
# COMPACT_ATOMS: atom_id res chain seq x y z
N MET A 1 39.05 36.20 -5.81
CA MET A 1 37.60 36.44 -5.77
C MET A 1 37.29 37.33 -6.97
N SER A 2 36.46 36.92 -7.88
CA SER A 2 36.22 37.66 -9.12
C SER A 2 35.40 38.92 -8.83
N GLU A 3 35.68 40.00 -9.56
CA GLU A 3 34.91 41.25 -9.54
C GLU A 3 33.38 41.05 -9.66
N GLN A 4 32.95 40.05 -10.37
CA GLN A 4 31.54 39.67 -10.53
C GLN A 4 30.84 39.30 -9.20
N THR A 5 31.53 38.66 -8.28
CA THR A 5 30.95 38.23 -6.99
C THR A 5 30.68 39.40 -6.06
N THR A 6 31.64 40.32 -5.97
CA THR A 6 31.50 41.55 -5.16
C THR A 6 30.35 42.43 -5.69
N VAL A 7 30.15 42.43 -7.02
CA VAL A 7 29.04 43.13 -7.67
C VAL A 7 27.68 42.52 -7.33
N VAL A 8 27.56 41.18 -7.31
CA VAL A 8 26.28 40.50 -7.02
C VAL A 8 25.87 40.66 -5.56
N GLY A 9 26.80 40.48 -4.61
CA GLY A 9 26.54 40.69 -3.18
C GLY A 9 26.14 42.14 -2.86
N SER A 10 26.84 43.12 -3.43
CA SER A 10 26.52 44.54 -3.25
C SER A 10 25.17 44.92 -3.88
N ARG A 11 24.82 44.35 -5.06
CA ARG A 11 23.50 44.53 -5.69
C ARG A 11 22.39 43.97 -4.83
N PHE A 12 22.57 42.79 -4.25
CA PHE A 12 21.61 42.18 -3.33
C PHE A 12 21.42 43.05 -2.08
N THR A 13 22.47 43.46 -1.44
CA THR A 13 22.44 44.31 -0.24
C THR A 13 21.78 45.67 -0.51
N ASN A 14 22.07 46.28 -1.64
CA ASN A 14 21.46 47.57 -2.04
C ASN A 14 19.96 47.40 -2.31
N ALA A 15 19.52 46.31 -2.96
CA ALA A 15 18.11 46.00 -3.19
C ALA A 15 17.32 45.80 -1.88
N CYS A 16 18.02 45.45 -0.78
CA CYS A 16 17.42 45.22 0.53
C CYS A 16 17.38 46.48 1.42
N ALA A 17 18.07 47.55 1.05
CA ALA A 17 18.29 48.73 1.93
C ALA A 17 16.97 49.46 2.26
N ASP A 18 16.09 49.62 1.28
CA ASP A 18 14.83 50.40 1.38
C ASP A 18 13.59 49.51 1.56
N PHE A 19 13.76 48.26 2.01
CA PHE A 19 12.64 47.31 2.16
C PHE A 19 11.74 47.61 3.36
N ASP A 20 10.45 47.86 3.06
CA ASP A 20 9.36 47.96 4.04
C ASP A 20 8.28 46.91 3.77
N ILE A 21 8.09 45.95 4.68
CA ILE A 21 7.08 44.86 4.61
C ILE A 21 5.63 45.37 4.65
N ARG A 22 5.41 46.63 5.02
CA ARG A 22 4.08 47.24 5.10
C ARG A 22 3.65 47.84 3.77
N ASN A 23 4.58 48.15 2.85
CA ASN A 23 4.35 48.80 1.58
C ASN A 23 4.37 47.76 0.44
N ALA A 24 3.22 47.59 -0.26
CA ALA A 24 3.08 46.60 -1.33
C ALA A 24 4.07 46.86 -2.49
N ASP A 25 4.34 48.11 -2.86
CA ASP A 25 5.28 48.44 -3.93
C ASP A 25 6.72 48.11 -3.55
N SER A 26 7.10 48.33 -2.29
CA SER A 26 8.41 47.97 -1.75
C SER A 26 8.58 46.44 -1.76
N ILE A 27 7.53 45.69 -1.38
CA ILE A 27 7.52 44.24 -1.41
C ILE A 27 7.75 43.69 -2.82
N LEU A 28 7.00 44.23 -3.79
CA LEU A 28 7.10 43.87 -5.21
C LEU A 28 8.46 44.24 -5.81
N ALA A 29 9.00 45.39 -5.44
CA ALA A 29 10.32 45.86 -5.91
C ALA A 29 11.43 44.90 -5.44
N LEU A 30 11.40 44.49 -4.17
CA LEU A 30 12.35 43.52 -3.62
C LEU A 30 12.20 42.17 -4.32
N GLY A 31 10.96 41.67 -4.48
CA GLY A 31 10.70 40.40 -5.18
C GLY A 31 11.29 40.37 -6.59
N ARG A 32 11.03 41.42 -7.37
CA ARG A 32 11.60 41.58 -8.72
C ARG A 32 13.13 41.60 -8.71
N SER A 33 13.73 42.31 -7.76
CA SER A 33 15.19 42.35 -7.62
C SER A 33 15.77 40.96 -7.31
N ILE A 34 15.15 40.20 -6.41
CA ILE A 34 15.55 38.81 -6.06
C ILE A 34 15.41 37.89 -7.28
N ASP A 35 14.35 38.01 -8.04
CA ASP A 35 14.11 37.17 -9.24
C ASP A 35 15.20 37.37 -10.30
N THR A 36 15.85 38.55 -10.38
CA THR A 36 16.98 38.76 -11.31
C THR A 36 18.21 37.92 -11.03
N PHE A 37 18.42 37.49 -9.78
CA PHE A 37 19.55 36.63 -9.37
C PHE A 37 19.28 35.13 -9.58
N SER A 38 18.02 34.72 -9.63
CA SER A 38 17.63 33.31 -9.62
C SER A 38 18.17 32.50 -10.81
N PRO A 39 18.14 33.00 -12.08
CA PRO A 39 18.72 32.28 -13.22
C PRO A 39 20.23 32.08 -13.10
N ASP A 40 20.96 33.11 -12.69
CA ASP A 40 22.42 33.07 -12.55
C ASP A 40 22.84 32.06 -11.48
N LEU A 41 22.14 32.01 -10.35
CA LEU A 41 22.36 31.02 -9.29
C LEU A 41 22.01 29.60 -9.73
N ALA A 42 20.97 29.42 -10.55
CA ALA A 42 20.62 28.11 -11.09
C ALA A 42 21.72 27.57 -12.01
N GLY A 43 22.31 28.44 -12.85
CA GLY A 43 23.32 28.06 -13.84
C GLY A 43 24.74 27.92 -13.30
N SER A 44 25.10 28.52 -12.16
CA SER A 44 26.50 28.62 -11.71
C SER A 44 26.73 28.13 -10.29
N HIS A 45 27.35 26.96 -10.15
CA HIS A 45 27.78 26.41 -8.86
C HIS A 45 28.79 27.35 -8.15
N GLN A 46 29.74 27.94 -8.93
CA GLN A 46 30.71 28.85 -8.39
C GLN A 46 30.11 30.13 -7.81
N LEU A 47 29.04 30.63 -8.47
CA LEU A 47 28.30 31.79 -7.98
C LEU A 47 27.59 31.49 -6.65
N ARG A 48 27.00 30.28 -6.53
CA ARG A 48 26.37 29.82 -5.28
C ARG A 48 27.37 29.81 -4.11
N ILE A 49 28.55 29.21 -4.31
CA ILE A 49 29.62 29.19 -3.29
C ILE A 49 30.04 30.61 -2.95
N SER A 50 30.31 31.40 -3.94
CA SER A 50 30.84 32.74 -3.78
C SER A 50 29.87 33.68 -3.06
N LEU A 51 28.60 33.72 -3.48
CA LEU A 51 27.55 34.49 -2.84
C LEU A 51 27.28 33.96 -1.42
N GLY A 52 27.23 32.65 -1.22
CA GLY A 52 27.01 32.03 0.08
C GLY A 52 28.16 32.26 1.07
N SER A 53 29.38 32.54 0.59
CA SER A 53 30.53 32.90 1.44
C SER A 53 30.47 34.32 1.97
N ASP A 54 29.61 35.18 1.37
CA ASP A 54 29.40 36.53 1.87
C ASP A 54 28.57 36.50 3.16
N SER A 55 29.19 36.90 4.26
CA SER A 55 28.56 36.89 5.58
C SER A 55 27.41 37.88 5.74
N THR A 56 27.32 38.87 4.86
CA THR A 56 26.31 39.94 4.94
C THR A 56 24.93 39.52 4.44
N ILE A 57 24.84 38.52 3.55
CA ILE A 57 23.56 38.11 2.97
C ILE A 57 22.68 37.27 3.90
N TRP A 58 23.28 36.43 4.73
CA TRP A 58 22.53 35.49 5.58
C TRP A 58 21.66 36.15 6.64
N PRO A 59 22.12 37.24 7.33
CA PRO A 59 21.26 38.01 8.23
C PRO A 59 20.05 38.63 7.50
N LEU A 60 20.23 39.09 6.25
CA LEU A 60 19.15 39.68 5.43
C LEU A 60 18.13 38.60 5.01
N ILE A 61 18.62 37.47 4.50
CA ILE A 61 17.75 36.34 4.14
C ILE A 61 16.93 35.87 5.35
N ARG A 62 17.58 35.75 6.51
CA ARG A 62 16.90 35.35 7.77
C ARG A 62 15.86 36.38 8.19
N LYS A 63 16.16 37.67 8.06
CA LYS A 63 15.22 38.74 8.36
C LYS A 63 13.98 38.61 7.45
N PHE A 64 14.17 38.43 6.15
CA PHE A 64 13.04 38.31 5.19
C PHE A 64 12.15 37.11 5.47
N TRP A 65 12.72 35.93 5.73
CA TRP A 65 11.94 34.75 6.10
C TRP A 65 11.11 34.99 7.37
N LYS A 66 11.72 35.59 8.38
CA LYS A 66 11.06 35.91 9.65
C LYS A 66 9.96 36.95 9.48
N ASP A 67 10.21 37.99 8.71
CA ASP A 67 9.26 39.06 8.46
C ASP A 67 8.07 38.57 7.63
N LEU A 68 8.30 37.72 6.59
CA LEU A 68 7.26 37.05 5.81
C LEU A 68 6.41 36.14 6.70
N ALA A 69 7.02 35.26 7.50
CA ALA A 69 6.29 34.34 8.37
C ALA A 69 5.42 35.12 9.39
N ARG A 70 5.93 36.23 9.92
CA ARG A 70 5.19 37.09 10.84
C ARG A 70 4.02 37.79 10.11
N ALA A 71 4.26 38.36 8.93
CA ALA A 71 3.23 39.04 8.16
C ALA A 71 2.05 38.15 7.80
N HIS A 72 2.30 36.86 7.55
CA HIS A 72 1.24 35.87 7.28
C HIS A 72 0.53 35.41 8.57
N SER A 73 1.19 35.44 9.73
CA SER A 73 0.56 35.04 11.01
C SER A 73 -0.36 36.12 11.58
N THR A 74 -0.07 37.41 11.34
CA THR A 74 -0.88 38.55 11.85
C THR A 74 -2.03 38.94 10.91
N PHE A 75 -2.20 38.22 9.82
CA PHE A 75 -3.22 38.54 8.80
C PHE A 75 -4.66 38.51 9.34
N TRP A 76 -4.96 37.63 10.27
CA TRP A 76 -6.31 37.51 10.88
C TRP A 76 -6.69 38.70 11.75
N ASP A 77 -5.70 39.50 12.19
CA ASP A 77 -5.90 40.68 13.02
C ASP A 77 -6.22 41.94 12.19
N ASP A 78 -5.91 41.93 10.88
CA ASP A 78 -6.05 43.08 9.97
C ASP A 78 -7.39 43.08 9.19
N THR A 79 -8.30 42.13 9.41
CA THR A 79 -9.59 42.05 8.69
C THR A 79 -10.68 42.75 9.46
N ASP A 80 -10.66 44.10 9.44
CA ASP A 80 -11.73 44.95 10.02
C ASP A 80 -12.77 45.41 9.01
N ASP A 81 -12.70 44.99 7.76
CA ASP A 81 -13.71 45.36 6.75
C ASP A 81 -14.17 44.19 5.87
N GLY A 82 -15.44 43.92 6.03
CA GLY A 82 -16.36 43.04 5.40
C GLY A 82 -16.07 42.46 4.01
N ASP A 83 -16.39 41.19 3.92
CA ASP A 83 -17.06 40.53 2.78
C ASP A 83 -16.48 40.75 1.36
N SER A 84 -15.16 40.78 1.18
CA SER A 84 -14.58 40.68 -0.15
C SER A 84 -13.74 39.42 -0.31
N ASP A 85 -14.20 38.51 -1.17
CA ASP A 85 -13.53 37.29 -1.66
C ASP A 85 -12.17 37.56 -2.34
N CYS A 86 -11.73 38.82 -2.43
CA CYS A 86 -10.51 39.24 -3.14
C CYS A 86 -9.36 39.50 -2.19
N LYS A 87 -8.23 38.81 -2.43
CA LYS A 87 -6.95 39.08 -1.73
C LYS A 87 -6.52 40.55 -1.90
N SER A 88 -6.09 41.16 -0.82
CA SER A 88 -5.57 42.53 -0.85
C SER A 88 -4.30 42.64 -1.73
N PRO A 89 -3.99 43.81 -2.33
CA PRO A 89 -2.76 44.01 -3.09
C PRO A 89 -1.49 43.64 -2.29
N ARG A 90 -1.50 43.88 -0.98
CA ARG A 90 -0.42 43.52 -0.08
C ARG A 90 -0.26 42.01 0.06
N GLN A 91 -1.36 41.26 0.11
CA GLN A 91 -1.32 39.77 0.19
C GLN A 91 -0.72 39.18 -1.07
N LEU A 92 -1.12 39.67 -2.24
CA LEU A 92 -0.54 39.24 -3.52
C LEU A 92 0.94 39.58 -3.61
N ALA A 93 1.36 40.75 -3.12
CA ALA A 93 2.77 41.14 -3.07
C ALA A 93 3.58 40.23 -2.11
N LEU A 94 3.04 39.92 -0.93
CA LEU A 94 3.69 39.01 0.03
C LEU A 94 3.83 37.60 -0.56
N ALA A 95 2.82 37.06 -1.23
CA ALA A 95 2.88 35.76 -1.91
C ALA A 95 3.95 35.76 -3.00
N SER A 96 4.02 36.82 -3.81
CA SER A 96 5.04 37.01 -4.85
C SER A 96 6.45 37.03 -4.25
N LEU A 97 6.68 37.83 -3.20
CA LEU A 97 7.98 37.89 -2.53
C LEU A 97 8.36 36.55 -1.91
N CYS A 98 7.41 35.85 -1.28
CA CYS A 98 7.62 34.52 -0.73
C CYS A 98 8.10 33.54 -1.81
N ALA A 99 7.45 33.52 -2.99
CA ALA A 99 7.85 32.71 -4.12
C ALA A 99 9.26 33.07 -4.63
N SER A 100 9.56 34.35 -4.78
CA SER A 100 10.88 34.84 -5.24
C SER A 100 11.99 34.47 -4.26
N LEU A 101 11.77 34.66 -2.96
CA LEU A 101 12.73 34.28 -1.91
C LEU A 101 12.91 32.76 -1.82
N ALA A 102 11.85 31.98 -2.01
CA ALA A 102 11.92 30.52 -2.04
C ALA A 102 12.73 30.02 -3.26
N LYS A 103 12.51 30.58 -4.45
CA LYS A 103 13.32 30.28 -5.65
C LYS A 103 14.80 30.62 -5.43
N PHE A 104 15.06 31.80 -4.88
CA PHE A 104 16.42 32.25 -4.57
C PHE A 104 17.11 31.31 -3.58
N THR A 105 16.45 31.00 -2.45
CA THR A 105 16.99 30.08 -1.43
C THR A 105 17.22 28.70 -2.03
N ARG A 106 16.24 28.13 -2.76
CA ARG A 106 16.34 26.85 -3.44
C ARG A 106 17.60 26.77 -4.33
N ASN A 107 17.82 27.82 -5.14
CA ASN A 107 18.94 27.85 -6.05
C ASN A 107 20.28 28.10 -5.31
N LEU A 108 20.31 28.96 -4.32
CA LEU A 108 21.53 29.29 -3.54
C LEU A 108 22.09 28.09 -2.77
N VAL A 109 21.21 27.22 -2.23
CA VAL A 109 21.62 26.05 -1.43
C VAL A 109 21.92 24.81 -2.28
N ALA A 110 21.53 24.79 -3.54
CA ALA A 110 21.60 23.59 -4.39
C ALA A 110 23.03 23.07 -4.54
N GLY A 111 23.33 21.92 -3.91
CA GLY A 111 24.62 21.23 -3.98
C GLY A 111 25.77 21.97 -3.29
N VAL A 112 25.51 22.88 -2.33
CA VAL A 112 26.51 23.61 -1.57
C VAL A 112 26.26 23.39 -0.07
N PRO A 113 26.96 22.44 0.61
CA PRO A 113 26.70 22.08 2.01
C PRO A 113 26.82 23.26 2.98
N ASP A 114 27.78 24.15 2.82
CA ASP A 114 27.92 25.33 3.67
C ASP A 114 26.71 26.26 3.58
N ASN A 115 26.15 26.43 2.38
CA ASN A 115 24.94 27.23 2.17
C ASN A 115 23.73 26.56 2.78
N GLN A 116 23.61 25.23 2.64
CA GLN A 116 22.56 24.44 3.25
C GLN A 116 22.57 24.60 4.77
N SER A 117 23.75 24.42 5.41
CA SER A 117 23.92 24.60 6.86
C SER A 117 23.51 25.99 7.35
N ARG A 118 23.89 27.05 6.61
CA ARG A 118 23.53 28.43 6.95
C ARG A 118 22.03 28.71 6.75
N ALA A 119 21.44 28.17 5.69
CA ALA A 119 20.02 28.34 5.36
C ALA A 119 19.11 27.54 6.29
N ALA A 120 19.57 26.44 6.90
CA ALA A 120 18.80 25.58 7.79
C ALA A 120 18.15 26.36 8.96
N ALA A 121 18.76 27.44 9.43
CA ALA A 121 18.19 28.32 10.44
C ALA A 121 16.86 29.00 10.02
N ASN A 122 16.51 28.99 8.72
CA ASN A 122 15.27 29.56 8.19
C ASN A 122 14.12 28.52 8.11
N GLU A 123 14.42 27.24 8.32
CA GLU A 123 13.43 26.15 8.21
C GLU A 123 12.15 26.40 9.01
N PRO A 124 12.21 26.83 10.29
CA PRO A 124 10.98 27.03 11.06
C PRO A 124 10.03 28.08 10.46
N ASP A 125 10.58 29.13 9.84
CA ASP A 125 9.79 30.17 9.19
C ASP A 125 9.26 29.70 7.83
N ILE A 126 10.05 28.95 7.07
CA ILE A 126 9.61 28.29 5.83
C ILE A 126 8.48 27.30 6.13
N ARG A 127 8.56 26.50 7.19
CA ARG A 127 7.53 25.56 7.61
C ARG A 127 6.24 26.25 8.04
N ARG A 128 6.31 27.41 8.73
CA ARG A 128 5.14 28.23 9.06
C ARG A 128 4.45 28.74 7.81
N LEU A 129 5.22 29.20 6.81
CA LEU A 129 4.67 29.62 5.53
C LEU A 129 4.05 28.45 4.77
N LEU A 130 4.68 27.29 4.75
CA LEU A 130 4.08 26.08 4.20
C LEU A 130 2.77 25.72 4.89
N HIS A 131 2.70 25.81 6.21
CA HIS A 131 1.48 25.56 6.96
C HIS A 131 0.36 26.53 6.56
N TYR A 132 0.69 27.81 6.33
CA TYR A 132 -0.26 28.82 5.81
C TYR A 132 -0.72 28.48 4.39
N TYR A 133 0.21 28.27 3.45
CA TYR A 133 -0.09 27.99 2.04
C TYR A 133 -0.65 26.58 1.77
N THR A 134 -0.72 25.72 2.77
CA THR A 134 -1.39 24.41 2.71
C THR A 134 -2.64 24.36 3.59
N SER A 135 -3.16 25.52 4.05
CA SER A 135 -4.48 25.60 4.68
C SER A 135 -5.57 25.23 3.69
N TRP A 136 -6.74 24.85 4.19
CA TRP A 136 -7.86 24.43 3.34
C TRP A 136 -8.17 25.45 2.22
N SER A 137 -8.38 26.71 2.60
CA SER A 137 -8.66 27.77 1.64
C SER A 137 -7.51 28.09 0.69
N ALA A 138 -6.26 27.95 1.14
CA ALA A 138 -5.09 28.18 0.31
C ALA A 138 -4.91 27.08 -0.76
N MET A 139 -5.37 25.87 -0.49
CA MET A 139 -5.28 24.75 -1.44
C MET A 139 -6.33 24.80 -2.56
N GLU A 140 -7.28 25.72 -2.51
CA GLU A 140 -8.21 26.03 -3.57
C GLU A 140 -7.68 27.15 -4.52
N ASP A 141 -6.60 27.84 -4.12
CA ASP A 141 -6.01 28.94 -4.86
C ASP A 141 -4.71 28.53 -5.58
N GLU A 142 -4.70 28.58 -6.91
CA GLU A 142 -3.54 28.19 -7.74
C GLU A 142 -2.26 28.95 -7.38
N ALA A 143 -2.36 30.25 -7.03
CA ALA A 143 -1.21 31.06 -6.66
C ALA A 143 -0.60 30.56 -5.34
N SER A 144 -1.41 30.23 -4.35
CA SER A 144 -1.00 29.67 -3.07
C SER A 144 -0.36 28.29 -3.23
N ILE A 145 -0.96 27.43 -4.05
CA ILE A 145 -0.41 26.10 -4.40
C ILE A 145 0.97 26.25 -5.06
N ALA A 146 1.14 27.23 -5.97
CA ALA A 146 2.42 27.50 -6.62
C ALA A 146 3.49 27.92 -5.60
N VAL A 147 3.14 28.75 -4.60
CA VAL A 147 4.05 29.14 -3.51
C VAL A 147 4.41 27.92 -2.66
N ALA A 148 3.44 27.11 -2.24
CA ALA A 148 3.67 25.89 -1.45
C ALA A 148 4.64 24.93 -2.17
N ARG A 149 4.46 24.74 -3.48
CA ARG A 149 5.35 23.93 -4.31
C ARG A 149 6.79 24.43 -4.30
N ILE A 150 7.02 25.74 -4.47
CA ILE A 150 8.36 26.31 -4.51
C ILE A 150 9.03 26.26 -3.12
N LEU A 151 8.28 26.48 -2.04
CA LEU A 151 8.74 26.31 -0.68
C LEU A 151 9.17 24.85 -0.42
N THR A 152 8.40 23.89 -0.89
CA THR A 152 8.74 22.46 -0.80
C THR A 152 10.01 22.12 -1.56
N GLN A 153 10.21 22.69 -2.75
CA GLN A 153 11.44 22.54 -3.52
C GLN A 153 12.65 23.17 -2.80
N ALA A 154 12.44 24.29 -2.12
CA ALA A 154 13.50 24.93 -1.33
C ALA A 154 13.92 24.04 -0.15
N LEU A 155 12.97 23.44 0.57
CA LEU A 155 13.25 22.46 1.63
C LEU A 155 13.94 21.21 1.08
N SER A 156 13.51 20.69 -0.07
CA SER A 156 14.15 19.56 -0.71
C SER A 156 15.62 19.82 -1.00
N ASN A 157 15.95 20.96 -1.65
CA ASN A 157 17.33 21.32 -1.94
C ASN A 157 18.14 21.64 -0.68
N LEU A 158 17.50 22.13 0.37
CA LEU A 158 18.14 22.41 1.67
C LEU A 158 18.76 21.16 2.28
N VAL A 159 18.17 19.99 2.08
CA VAL A 159 18.63 18.74 2.70
C VAL A 159 19.35 17.81 1.72
N THR A 160 19.15 17.98 0.42
CA THR A 160 19.68 17.05 -0.60
C THR A 160 21.21 16.91 -0.49
N GLY A 161 21.68 15.69 -0.17
CA GLY A 161 23.10 15.37 -0.04
C GLY A 161 23.76 15.87 1.25
N HIS A 162 22.98 16.30 2.25
CA HIS A 162 23.49 16.77 3.54
C HIS A 162 22.93 15.91 4.69
N GLU A 163 23.69 14.88 5.09
CA GLU A 163 23.24 13.84 6.05
C GLU A 163 22.73 14.41 7.37
N GLU A 164 23.49 15.32 7.99
CA GLU A 164 23.12 15.89 9.29
C GLU A 164 21.81 16.67 9.24
N LEU A 165 21.60 17.45 8.16
CA LEU A 165 20.36 18.20 7.99
C LEU A 165 19.18 17.27 7.65
N MET A 166 19.41 16.20 6.89
CA MET A 166 18.37 15.19 6.65
C MET A 166 17.95 14.54 7.96
N ASP A 167 18.88 14.10 8.82
CA ASP A 167 18.57 13.49 10.11
C ASP A 167 17.81 14.45 11.03
N GLN A 168 18.29 15.69 11.14
CA GLN A 168 17.67 16.70 11.99
C GLN A 168 16.26 17.08 11.52
N LEU A 169 16.12 17.38 10.25
CA LEU A 169 14.85 17.82 9.68
C LEU A 169 13.81 16.68 9.67
N TRP A 170 14.20 15.50 9.21
CA TRP A 170 13.32 14.34 9.18
C TRP A 170 12.85 13.94 10.57
N GLY A 171 13.79 13.89 11.54
CA GLY A 171 13.45 13.66 12.94
C GLY A 171 12.52 14.71 13.54
N THR A 172 12.64 15.98 13.12
CA THR A 172 11.75 17.05 13.55
C THR A 172 10.34 16.85 12.97
N TYR A 173 10.22 16.68 11.65
CA TYR A 173 8.92 16.53 10.98
C TYR A 173 8.12 15.33 11.46
N LEU A 174 8.78 14.21 11.76
CA LEU A 174 8.10 12.99 12.23
C LEU A 174 7.74 13.00 13.73
N ARG A 175 8.08 14.07 14.46
CA ARG A 175 7.68 14.31 15.87
C ARG A 175 6.68 15.44 16.04
N LEU A 176 6.36 16.17 14.98
CA LEU A 176 5.35 17.23 15.03
C LEU A 176 3.96 16.62 15.31
N PRO A 177 3.07 17.35 15.97
CA PRO A 177 1.65 17.01 15.97
C PRO A 177 1.12 16.92 14.53
N GLU A 178 0.17 15.99 14.28
CA GLU A 178 -0.30 15.68 12.93
C GLU A 178 -0.83 16.91 12.17
N ASP A 179 -1.52 17.80 12.86
CA ASP A 179 -2.05 19.05 12.32
C ASP A 179 -0.96 20.02 11.83
N GLN A 180 0.27 19.88 12.32
CA GLN A 180 1.43 20.68 11.94
C GLN A 180 2.32 20.02 10.88
N VAL A 181 2.00 18.78 10.47
CA VAL A 181 2.79 18.05 9.48
C VAL A 181 2.39 18.48 8.07
N VAL A 182 3.11 19.47 7.54
CA VAL A 182 2.84 20.02 6.19
C VAL A 182 2.96 18.99 5.07
N ILE A 183 3.75 17.92 5.22
CA ILE A 183 3.93 16.84 4.24
C ILE A 183 2.60 16.16 3.94
N ILE A 184 1.78 15.88 4.95
CA ILE A 184 0.46 15.24 4.81
C ILE A 184 -0.45 16.11 3.93
N ARG A 185 -0.46 17.43 4.18
CA ARG A 185 -1.26 18.38 3.41
C ARG A 185 -0.76 18.52 1.96
N LEU A 186 0.55 18.56 1.77
CA LEU A 186 1.18 18.64 0.45
C LEU A 186 0.90 17.40 -0.41
N LEU A 187 0.89 16.19 0.17
CA LEU A 187 0.49 14.97 -0.53
C LEU A 187 -1.00 14.98 -0.89
N GLY A 188 -1.84 15.69 -0.13
CA GLY A 188 -3.25 15.93 -0.43
C GLY A 188 -3.51 16.96 -1.52
N SER A 189 -2.49 17.65 -2.05
CA SER A 189 -2.63 18.71 -3.05
C SER A 189 -3.35 18.25 -4.32
N PRO A 190 -4.21 19.08 -4.93
CA PRO A 190 -4.75 18.80 -6.26
C PRO A 190 -3.71 18.98 -7.37
N ASP A 191 -2.62 19.72 -7.13
CA ASP A 191 -1.55 19.96 -8.11
C ASP A 191 -0.50 18.84 -8.10
N THR A 192 -0.42 18.12 -9.21
CA THR A 192 0.54 16.99 -9.38
C THR A 192 1.99 17.41 -9.26
N LYS A 193 2.36 18.64 -9.63
CA LYS A 193 3.72 19.17 -9.48
C LYS A 193 4.09 19.38 -8.01
N THR A 194 3.12 19.75 -7.19
CA THR A 194 3.29 19.87 -5.74
C THR A 194 3.48 18.49 -5.10
N ILE A 195 2.67 17.51 -5.51
CA ILE A 195 2.83 16.11 -5.07
C ILE A 195 4.24 15.60 -5.47
N LEU A 196 4.64 15.77 -6.72
CA LEU A 196 5.97 15.39 -7.21
C LEU A 196 7.10 16.02 -6.37
N SER A 197 7.02 17.34 -6.12
CA SER A 197 8.02 18.02 -5.30
C SER A 197 8.09 17.48 -3.88
N THR A 198 6.95 17.09 -3.30
CA THR A 198 6.85 16.49 -1.97
C THR A 198 7.42 15.08 -1.93
N LEU A 199 7.14 14.28 -2.95
CA LEU A 199 7.68 12.92 -3.07
C LEU A 199 9.20 12.93 -3.25
N ILE A 200 9.74 13.87 -4.04
CA ILE A 200 11.19 14.09 -4.16
C ILE A 200 11.78 14.46 -2.80
N PHE A 201 11.12 15.33 -2.04
CA PHE A 201 11.57 15.70 -0.69
C PHE A 201 11.60 14.48 0.25
N ILE A 202 10.55 13.67 0.28
CA ILE A 202 10.49 12.42 1.07
C ILE A 202 11.60 11.46 0.64
N SER A 203 11.74 11.23 -0.67
CA SER A 203 12.76 10.35 -1.24
C SER A 203 14.17 10.79 -0.84
N ASN A 204 14.47 12.10 -0.92
CA ASN A 204 15.75 12.65 -0.48
C ASN A 204 15.99 12.42 1.02
N CYS A 205 14.96 12.63 1.86
CA CYS A 205 15.09 12.43 3.30
C CYS A 205 15.41 10.98 3.69
N ILE A 206 14.84 9.98 3.01
CA ILE A 206 15.09 8.55 3.32
C ILE A 206 16.26 7.95 2.53
N SER A 207 16.79 8.67 1.55
CA SER A 207 17.88 8.18 0.69
C SER A 207 19.06 7.70 1.54
N GLN A 208 19.57 6.51 1.19
CA GLN A 208 20.77 5.89 1.79
C GLN A 208 20.75 5.74 3.31
N SER A 209 19.59 5.83 3.97
CA SER A 209 19.50 5.75 5.43
C SER A 209 18.40 4.82 5.91
N ARG A 210 18.82 3.62 6.35
CA ARG A 210 17.92 2.65 6.98
C ARG A 210 17.23 3.21 8.23
N SER A 211 17.91 4.08 8.99
CA SER A 211 17.35 4.68 10.21
C SER A 211 16.19 5.63 9.90
N ARG A 212 16.31 6.45 8.85
CA ARG A 212 15.26 7.38 8.43
C ARG A 212 14.08 6.65 7.81
N THR A 213 14.33 5.60 7.00
CA THR A 213 13.28 4.71 6.48
C THR A 213 12.54 3.99 7.61
N LYS A 214 13.27 3.49 8.62
CA LYS A 214 12.67 2.88 9.82
C LYS A 214 11.77 3.85 10.58
N LEU A 215 12.19 5.10 10.72
CA LEU A 215 11.42 6.13 11.40
C LEU A 215 10.11 6.44 10.64
N LEU A 216 10.17 6.52 9.30
CA LEU A 216 8.99 6.65 8.43
C LEU A 216 7.97 5.52 8.66
N CYS A 217 8.43 4.27 8.77
CA CYS A 217 7.55 3.12 8.87
C CYS A 217 7.03 2.83 10.29
N LYS A 218 7.64 3.45 11.34
CA LYS A 218 7.32 3.12 12.74
C LYS A 218 6.71 4.26 13.54
N SER A 219 7.00 5.52 13.20
CA SER A 219 6.38 6.65 13.89
C SER A 219 4.93 6.82 13.42
N GLU A 220 4.05 7.29 14.30
CA GLU A 220 2.65 7.55 14.01
C GLU A 220 2.50 8.49 12.80
N VAL A 221 3.20 9.62 12.83
CA VAL A 221 3.23 10.59 11.73
C VAL A 221 3.78 9.98 10.44
N GLY A 222 4.84 9.17 10.54
CA GLY A 222 5.44 8.50 9.38
C GLY A 222 4.47 7.51 8.72
N VAL A 223 3.76 6.73 9.51
CA VAL A 223 2.71 5.83 9.01
C VAL A 223 1.60 6.63 8.31
N ARG A 224 1.20 7.77 8.90
CA ARG A 224 0.19 8.65 8.29
C ARG A 224 0.69 9.24 6.96
N ILE A 225 1.96 9.61 6.86
CA ILE A 225 2.58 10.02 5.58
C ILE A 225 2.53 8.87 4.56
N CYS A 226 2.80 7.62 4.96
CA CYS A 226 2.70 6.46 4.07
C CYS A 226 1.26 6.21 3.59
N VAL A 227 0.25 6.42 4.43
CA VAL A 227 -1.17 6.36 4.04
C VAL A 227 -1.45 7.40 2.95
N CYS A 228 -1.10 8.68 3.19
CA CYS A 228 -1.31 9.75 2.20
C CYS A 228 -0.49 9.53 0.90
N LEU A 229 0.67 8.90 1.00
CA LEU A 229 1.47 8.48 -0.16
C LEU A 229 0.70 7.45 -1.01
N LEU A 230 0.16 6.40 -0.38
CA LEU A 230 -0.63 5.39 -1.10
C LEU A 230 -1.89 5.98 -1.72
N ASP A 231 -2.60 6.86 -1.01
CA ASP A 231 -3.77 7.57 -1.55
C ASP A 231 -3.39 8.44 -2.75
N SER A 232 -2.23 9.11 -2.70
CA SER A 232 -1.72 9.89 -3.83
C SER A 232 -1.40 9.00 -5.03
N MET A 233 -0.78 7.84 -4.80
CA MET A 233 -0.48 6.89 -5.87
C MET A 233 -1.73 6.31 -6.51
N LEU A 234 -2.78 6.03 -5.73
CA LEU A 234 -4.07 5.58 -6.29
C LEU A 234 -4.70 6.64 -7.20
N ARG A 235 -4.58 7.93 -6.86
CA ARG A 235 -5.05 9.04 -7.72
C ARG A 235 -4.23 9.19 -9.00
N LEU A 236 -2.96 8.78 -8.99
CA LEU A 236 -2.01 8.96 -10.09
C LEU A 236 -1.83 7.68 -10.93
N PHE A 237 -2.49 6.59 -10.57
CA PHE A 237 -2.27 5.26 -11.17
C PHE A 237 -2.52 5.21 -12.69
N GLU A 238 -3.50 5.99 -13.20
CA GLU A 238 -3.84 6.03 -14.63
C GLU A 238 -3.08 7.12 -15.40
N ALA A 239 -2.09 7.77 -14.78
CA ALA A 239 -1.35 8.85 -15.42
C ALA A 239 -0.40 8.32 -16.51
N ASP A 240 -0.37 9.02 -17.64
CA ASP A 240 0.53 8.68 -18.74
C ASP A 240 2.01 8.84 -18.35
N GLU A 241 2.84 7.92 -18.84
CA GLU A 241 4.30 8.01 -18.71
C GLU A 241 4.84 9.34 -19.26
N GLY A 242 5.85 9.90 -18.59
CA GLY A 242 6.49 11.16 -19.00
C GLY A 242 5.75 12.42 -18.56
N THR A 243 4.49 12.35 -18.14
CA THR A 243 3.78 13.47 -17.51
C THR A 243 4.30 13.76 -16.10
N GLU A 244 3.99 14.93 -15.55
CA GLU A 244 4.34 15.23 -14.14
C GLU A 244 3.63 14.29 -13.15
N ALA A 245 2.44 13.82 -13.51
CA ALA A 245 1.67 12.86 -12.74
C ALA A 245 2.32 11.46 -12.79
N GLY A 246 2.74 11.00 -13.97
CA GLY A 246 3.50 9.75 -14.12
C GLY A 246 4.81 9.77 -13.35
N LYS A 247 5.60 10.87 -13.46
CA LYS A 247 6.83 11.05 -12.66
C LYS A 247 6.56 11.03 -11.16
N ALA A 248 5.46 11.63 -10.71
CA ALA A 248 5.08 11.59 -9.29
C ALA A 248 4.75 10.17 -8.85
N PHE A 249 4.04 9.40 -9.68
CA PHE A 249 3.78 7.98 -9.43
C PHE A 249 5.08 7.19 -9.31
N ASP A 250 6.02 7.37 -10.24
CA ASP A 250 7.31 6.67 -10.24
C ASP A 250 8.13 6.97 -8.98
N ILE A 251 8.21 8.24 -8.57
CA ILE A 251 8.92 8.60 -7.32
C ILE A 251 8.22 8.01 -6.10
N GLY A 252 6.87 8.01 -6.06
CA GLY A 252 6.10 7.36 -5.01
C GLY A 252 6.37 5.86 -4.93
N TYR A 253 6.43 5.19 -6.09
CA TYR A 253 6.79 3.78 -6.19
C TYR A 253 8.21 3.53 -5.66
N HIS A 254 9.21 4.35 -6.04
CA HIS A 254 10.58 4.24 -5.53
C HIS A 254 10.69 4.43 -4.00
N VAL A 255 9.86 5.29 -3.41
CA VAL A 255 9.80 5.43 -1.94
C VAL A 255 9.35 4.11 -1.29
N LEU A 256 8.30 3.46 -1.84
CA LEU A 256 7.80 2.18 -1.33
C LEU A 256 8.73 1.01 -1.65
N GLU A 257 9.35 1.01 -2.82
CA GLU A 257 10.42 0.07 -3.20
C GLU A 257 11.56 0.12 -2.18
N ARG A 258 12.02 1.31 -1.80
CA ARG A 258 13.03 1.48 -0.75
C ARG A 258 12.59 0.90 0.60
N ILE A 259 11.33 1.07 0.98
CA ILE A 259 10.76 0.48 2.20
C ILE A 259 10.80 -1.06 2.14
N ILE A 260 10.52 -1.66 0.98
CA ILE A 260 10.58 -3.11 0.75
C ILE A 260 12.03 -3.61 0.85
N GLU A 261 12.95 -2.96 0.14
CA GLU A 261 14.39 -3.30 0.11
C GLU A 261 15.04 -3.27 1.49
N GLU A 262 14.67 -2.28 2.31
CA GLU A 262 15.15 -2.16 3.69
C GLU A 262 14.47 -3.13 4.67
N GLY A 263 13.50 -3.93 4.20
CA GLY A 263 12.79 -4.94 5.00
C GLY A 263 11.73 -4.36 5.94
N PHE A 264 11.21 -3.16 5.69
CA PHE A 264 10.19 -2.52 6.54
C PHE A 264 8.76 -2.70 6.04
N ALA A 265 8.53 -3.29 4.87
CA ALA A 265 7.18 -3.50 4.33
C ALA A 265 6.28 -4.31 5.29
N ALA A 266 6.81 -5.35 5.92
CA ALA A 266 6.08 -6.14 6.91
C ALA A 266 5.69 -5.35 8.18
N VAL A 267 6.51 -4.36 8.55
CA VAL A 267 6.22 -3.46 9.67
C VAL A 267 5.10 -2.50 9.27
N LEU A 268 5.22 -1.89 8.10
CA LEU A 268 4.24 -0.94 7.57
C LEU A 268 2.88 -1.61 7.35
N TYR A 269 2.84 -2.82 6.78
CA TYR A 269 1.61 -3.61 6.62
C TYR A 269 0.85 -3.77 7.94
N ARG A 270 1.57 -4.04 9.03
CA ARG A 270 0.98 -4.17 10.37
C ARG A 270 0.47 -2.85 10.93
N GLN A 271 1.14 -1.74 10.62
CA GLN A 271 0.70 -0.41 11.06
C GLN A 271 -0.58 0.07 10.36
N PHE A 272 -0.90 -0.48 9.18
CA PHE A 272 -2.15 -0.20 8.47
C PHE A 272 -3.35 -1.01 8.98
N PHE A 273 -3.15 -1.88 9.97
CA PHE A 273 -4.23 -2.65 10.58
C PHE A 273 -5.20 -1.72 11.34
N ILE A 274 -6.49 -1.92 11.10
CA ILE A 274 -7.59 -1.27 11.82
C ILE A 274 -8.34 -2.38 12.56
N PRO A 275 -8.62 -2.22 13.86
CA PRO A 275 -9.48 -3.15 14.60
C PRO A 275 -10.81 -3.35 13.88
N ASP A 276 -11.33 -4.56 13.91
CA ASP A 276 -12.59 -4.97 13.27
C ASP A 276 -12.60 -4.97 11.72
N GLU A 277 -11.49 -4.61 11.06
CA GLU A 277 -11.32 -4.82 9.63
C GLU A 277 -10.40 -6.01 9.35
N ILE A 278 -10.89 -6.97 8.55
CA ILE A 278 -10.07 -8.14 8.16
C ILE A 278 -8.92 -7.76 7.23
N ILE A 279 -9.13 -6.77 6.38
CA ILE A 279 -8.13 -6.18 5.50
C ILE A 279 -8.50 -4.73 5.17
N THR A 280 -7.55 -3.81 5.28
CA THR A 280 -7.74 -2.41 4.93
C THR A 280 -7.38 -2.13 3.47
N PRO A 281 -7.92 -1.06 2.85
CA PRO A 281 -7.54 -0.66 1.49
C PRO A 281 -6.03 -0.41 1.35
N HIS A 282 -5.40 0.20 2.35
CA HIS A 282 -3.96 0.49 2.34
C HIS A 282 -3.11 -0.78 2.44
N GLN A 283 -3.56 -1.79 3.19
CA GLN A 283 -2.91 -3.11 3.20
C GLN A 283 -2.99 -3.77 1.83
N THR A 284 -4.15 -3.72 1.17
CA THR A 284 -4.33 -4.27 -0.18
C THR A 284 -3.46 -3.54 -1.21
N THR A 285 -3.41 -2.20 -1.16
CA THR A 285 -2.55 -1.41 -2.05
C THR A 285 -1.07 -1.71 -1.83
N LEU A 286 -0.63 -1.84 -0.57
CA LEU A 286 0.75 -2.24 -0.27
C LEU A 286 1.06 -3.65 -0.79
N LEU A 287 0.13 -4.60 -0.70
CA LEU A 287 0.30 -5.94 -1.29
C LEU A 287 0.45 -5.89 -2.82
N LYS A 288 -0.30 -5.03 -3.52
CA LYS A 288 -0.14 -4.82 -4.98
C LYS A 288 1.26 -4.32 -5.33
N ILE A 289 1.80 -3.41 -4.52
CA ILE A 289 3.16 -2.89 -4.73
C ILE A 289 4.22 -3.94 -4.42
N ILE A 290 4.04 -4.73 -3.35
CA ILE A 290 4.95 -5.84 -3.03
C ILE A 290 4.94 -6.88 -4.16
N ASP A 291 3.76 -7.25 -4.68
CA ASP A 291 3.63 -8.20 -5.79
C ASP A 291 4.32 -7.66 -7.06
N SER A 292 4.06 -6.40 -7.43
CA SER A 292 4.73 -5.73 -8.56
C SER A 292 6.25 -5.71 -8.40
N TYR A 293 6.74 -5.37 -7.20
CA TYR A 293 8.16 -5.37 -6.88
C TYR A 293 8.80 -6.76 -7.04
N LEU A 294 8.17 -7.79 -6.47
CA LEU A 294 8.65 -9.16 -6.55
C LEU A 294 8.68 -9.66 -8.00
N GLN A 295 7.65 -9.36 -8.79
CA GLN A 295 7.59 -9.74 -10.22
C GLN A 295 8.65 -9.02 -11.06
N SER A 296 8.88 -7.72 -10.82
CA SER A 296 9.86 -6.93 -11.57
C SER A 296 11.31 -7.33 -11.26
N ASN A 297 11.55 -7.86 -10.07
CA ASN A 297 12.88 -8.24 -9.59
C ASN A 297 13.14 -9.75 -9.67
N GLN A 298 12.27 -10.53 -10.32
CA GLN A 298 12.52 -11.95 -10.56
C GLN A 298 13.84 -12.14 -11.29
N SER A 299 14.71 -12.94 -10.70
CA SER A 299 16.00 -13.28 -11.28
C SER A 299 15.79 -14.06 -12.57
N SER A 300 16.56 -13.74 -13.61
CA SER A 300 16.63 -14.61 -14.80
C SER A 300 17.14 -15.99 -14.35
N PRO A 301 16.63 -17.11 -14.90
CA PRO A 301 16.95 -18.48 -14.47
C PRO A 301 18.46 -18.82 -14.43
N GLN A 302 19.31 -17.94 -14.95
CA GLN A 302 20.77 -18.12 -15.03
C GLN A 302 21.56 -17.32 -13.98
N THR A 303 20.89 -16.54 -13.12
CA THR A 303 21.56 -15.65 -12.16
C THR A 303 21.33 -16.14 -10.74
N SER A 304 22.38 -16.29 -9.93
CA SER A 304 22.22 -16.63 -8.52
C SER A 304 21.49 -15.51 -7.77
N ILE A 305 20.58 -15.89 -6.86
CA ILE A 305 19.83 -14.94 -6.03
C ILE A 305 20.81 -14.08 -5.21
N LYS A 306 20.64 -12.77 -5.27
CA LYS A 306 21.44 -11.82 -4.51
C LYS A 306 21.12 -11.92 -3.02
N PRO A 307 22.09 -11.71 -2.10
CA PRO A 307 21.83 -11.71 -0.65
C PRO A 307 20.74 -10.73 -0.22
N GLU A 308 20.63 -9.60 -0.91
CA GLU A 308 19.62 -8.57 -0.67
C GLU A 308 18.21 -9.12 -0.93
N THR A 309 18.01 -9.82 -2.05
CA THR A 309 16.73 -10.46 -2.40
C THR A 309 16.31 -11.47 -1.34
N LEU A 310 17.26 -12.28 -0.86
CA LEU A 310 16.98 -13.23 0.23
C LEU A 310 16.56 -12.54 1.53
N HIS A 311 17.20 -11.44 1.88
CA HIS A 311 16.80 -10.64 3.05
C HIS A 311 15.36 -10.14 2.93
N ILE A 312 14.98 -9.65 1.76
CA ILE A 312 13.61 -9.18 1.47
C ILE A 312 12.63 -10.33 1.60
N HIS A 313 12.89 -11.48 0.94
CA HIS A 313 12.03 -12.66 1.02
C HIS A 313 11.85 -13.13 2.47
N SER A 314 12.93 -13.22 3.24
CA SER A 314 12.90 -13.62 4.64
C SER A 314 12.09 -12.64 5.51
N SER A 315 12.11 -11.34 5.19
CA SER A 315 11.34 -10.34 5.92
C SER A 315 9.84 -10.38 5.60
N LEU A 316 9.47 -10.70 4.36
CA LEU A 316 8.08 -10.75 3.89
C LEU A 316 7.39 -12.06 4.28
N THR A 317 8.10 -13.19 4.27
CA THR A 317 7.54 -14.54 4.48
C THR A 317 6.66 -14.66 5.73
N PRO A 318 7.06 -14.20 6.94
CA PRO A 318 6.19 -14.30 8.12
C PRO A 318 4.94 -13.41 8.05
N MET A 319 5.02 -12.27 7.37
CA MET A 319 3.88 -11.38 7.15
C MET A 319 2.88 -12.02 6.20
N LEU A 320 3.34 -12.48 5.03
CA LEU A 320 2.49 -13.12 4.02
C LEU A 320 1.81 -14.37 4.57
N THR A 321 2.54 -15.18 5.34
CA THR A 321 1.97 -16.38 5.97
C THR A 321 0.84 -16.03 6.94
N ARG A 322 1.03 -15.02 7.80
CA ARG A 322 -0.03 -14.56 8.72
C ARG A 322 -1.23 -13.98 7.96
N ALA A 323 -0.98 -13.16 6.94
CA ALA A 323 -2.03 -12.61 6.09
C ALA A 323 -2.81 -13.73 5.39
N PHE A 324 -2.11 -14.74 4.84
CA PHE A 324 -2.75 -15.90 4.23
C PHE A 324 -3.69 -16.62 5.20
N PHE A 325 -3.25 -16.92 6.42
CA PHE A 325 -4.10 -17.61 7.40
C PHE A 325 -5.32 -16.78 7.81
N SER A 326 -5.13 -15.48 8.06
CA SER A 326 -6.23 -14.59 8.43
C SER A 326 -7.28 -14.50 7.32
N LEU A 327 -6.85 -14.23 6.10
CA LEU A 327 -7.73 -14.06 4.93
C LEU A 327 -8.38 -15.40 4.52
N SER A 328 -7.62 -16.50 4.51
CA SER A 328 -8.11 -17.84 4.17
C SER A 328 -9.16 -18.32 5.16
N ARG A 329 -8.95 -18.12 6.48
CA ARG A 329 -9.92 -18.47 7.50
C ARG A 329 -11.23 -17.69 7.32
N PHE A 330 -11.14 -16.38 7.17
CA PHE A 330 -12.32 -15.54 6.93
C PHE A 330 -13.08 -16.00 5.68
N ALA A 331 -12.35 -16.24 4.56
CA ALA A 331 -12.97 -16.70 3.32
C ALA A 331 -13.65 -18.06 3.50
N GLN A 332 -13.00 -19.01 4.18
CA GLN A 332 -13.59 -20.33 4.47
C GLN A 332 -14.86 -20.20 5.31
N ASP A 333 -14.86 -19.39 6.36
CA ASP A 333 -16.01 -19.23 7.25
C ASP A 333 -17.17 -18.52 6.53
N SER A 334 -16.90 -17.45 5.76
CA SER A 334 -17.91 -16.75 4.96
C SER A 334 -18.51 -17.66 3.87
N ILE A 335 -17.68 -18.48 3.19
CA ILE A 335 -18.16 -19.44 2.18
C ILE A 335 -19.01 -20.53 2.82
N ARG A 336 -18.57 -21.11 3.97
CA ARG A 336 -19.38 -22.13 4.69
C ARG A 336 -20.74 -21.57 5.09
N HIS A 337 -20.76 -20.34 5.61
CA HIS A 337 -22.00 -19.65 5.96
C HIS A 337 -22.90 -19.48 4.74
N SER A 338 -22.36 -19.01 3.62
CA SER A 338 -23.12 -18.83 2.36
C SER A 338 -23.64 -20.14 1.76
N LEU A 339 -22.95 -21.27 2.01
CA LEU A 339 -23.36 -22.59 1.58
C LEU A 339 -24.31 -23.30 2.57
N GLY A 340 -24.66 -22.66 3.69
CA GLY A 340 -25.48 -23.28 4.74
C GLY A 340 -24.79 -24.40 5.50
N LEU A 341 -23.46 -24.51 5.41
CA LEU A 341 -22.66 -25.47 6.14
C LEU A 341 -22.40 -24.93 7.56
N VAL A 342 -23.39 -25.05 8.46
CA VAL A 342 -23.30 -24.59 9.85
C VAL A 342 -22.25 -25.42 10.59
N ILE A 343 -21.24 -24.76 11.15
CA ILE A 343 -20.35 -25.39 12.12
C ILE A 343 -21.17 -25.47 13.42
N THR A 344 -21.66 -26.67 13.75
CA THR A 344 -22.09 -26.96 15.13
C THR A 344 -20.82 -26.98 15.98
N THR A 345 -20.49 -25.85 16.58
CA THR A 345 -19.57 -25.83 17.71
C THR A 345 -20.25 -26.64 18.81
N VAL A 346 -19.78 -27.83 19.07
CA VAL A 346 -20.14 -28.59 20.28
C VAL A 346 -19.53 -27.78 21.43
N ASP A 347 -20.36 -26.96 22.05
CA ASP A 347 -20.06 -26.38 23.36
C ASP A 347 -20.06 -27.52 24.38
N ASP A 348 -18.89 -28.00 24.72
CA ASP A 348 -18.66 -28.81 25.93
C ASP A 348 -18.88 -27.95 27.17
N ASN A 349 -20.12 -27.58 27.42
CA ASN A 349 -20.54 -27.06 28.72
C ASN A 349 -20.96 -28.22 29.60
N HIS A 350 -19.99 -28.84 30.28
CA HIS A 350 -20.26 -29.67 31.44
C HIS A 350 -20.88 -28.82 32.54
N SER A 351 -22.18 -29.12 32.76
CA SER A 351 -23.01 -28.75 33.88
C SER A 351 -22.29 -28.78 35.22
N GLY A 352 -22.20 -27.63 35.87
CA GLY A 352 -22.04 -27.50 37.32
C GLY A 352 -23.32 -26.90 37.90
N LYS A 353 -24.15 -27.78 38.54
CA LYS A 353 -25.27 -27.37 39.36
C LYS A 353 -24.75 -26.59 40.58
N SER A 354 -25.30 -25.42 40.83
CA SER A 354 -25.42 -24.83 42.18
C SER A 354 -26.67 -23.97 42.27
N GLU A 355 -27.41 -24.27 43.31
CA GLU A 355 -28.72 -23.72 43.68
C GLU A 355 -28.69 -22.23 44.10
N PRO A 356 -29.86 -21.57 44.18
CA PRO A 356 -29.95 -20.14 44.33
C PRO A 356 -29.99 -19.69 45.79
N SER A 357 -29.30 -18.61 46.11
CA SER A 357 -29.55 -17.86 47.35
C SER A 357 -30.14 -16.47 47.04
N HIS A 358 -31.32 -16.24 47.61
CA HIS A 358 -32.03 -14.99 47.69
C HIS A 358 -31.22 -13.87 48.37
N VAL A 359 -31.20 -12.68 47.80
CA VAL A 359 -31.38 -11.42 48.56
C VAL A 359 -32.06 -10.38 47.68
N ALA A 360 -33.12 -9.79 48.20
CA ALA A 360 -33.93 -8.72 47.63
C ALA A 360 -33.28 -7.35 47.85
N SER A 361 -33.46 -6.42 46.92
CA SER A 361 -33.85 -5.02 47.24
C SER A 361 -34.27 -4.26 45.98
N GLU A 362 -35.37 -3.68 46.16
CA GLU A 362 -36.25 -2.71 45.54
C GLU A 362 -35.66 -1.64 44.60
N GLY A 363 -36.41 -1.35 43.54
CA GLY A 363 -36.85 0.01 43.25
C GLY A 363 -36.58 0.57 41.88
N SER A 364 -37.52 0.56 40.95
CA SER A 364 -38.15 1.74 40.32
C SER A 364 -38.64 1.48 38.88
N LEU A 365 -39.93 1.40 38.79
CA LEU A 365 -40.92 1.90 37.81
C LEU A 365 -40.59 2.02 36.32
N SER A 366 -41.43 1.31 35.63
CA SER A 366 -41.81 1.10 34.22
C SER A 366 -42.20 2.36 33.41
N PRO A 367 -42.54 2.24 32.11
CA PRO A 367 -43.85 1.67 31.74
C PRO A 367 -43.86 0.63 30.59
N VAL A 368 -44.84 -0.20 30.73
CA VAL A 368 -45.36 -1.25 29.87
C VAL A 368 -45.92 -0.68 28.57
N PHE A 369 -45.55 -1.26 27.43
CA PHE A 369 -46.41 -1.27 26.23
C PHE A 369 -46.71 -2.72 25.87
N SER A 370 -47.95 -3.08 26.07
CA SER A 370 -48.56 -4.32 25.59
C SER A 370 -48.80 -4.21 24.10
N SER A 371 -48.33 -5.16 23.31
CA SER A 371 -48.91 -5.43 21.99
C SER A 371 -49.17 -6.94 21.84
N THR A 372 -50.39 -7.19 21.56
CA THR A 372 -51.13 -8.43 21.33
C THR A 372 -50.44 -9.34 20.33
N ARG A 373 -50.25 -10.60 20.72
CA ARG A 373 -49.92 -11.71 19.86
C ARG A 373 -51.10 -12.07 18.97
N THR A 374 -50.93 -12.04 17.65
CA THR A 374 -51.75 -12.73 16.68
C THR A 374 -51.05 -14.07 16.31
N PRO A 375 -51.72 -15.21 16.35
CA PRO A 375 -51.16 -16.48 15.89
C PRO A 375 -51.39 -16.64 14.39
N GLY A 376 -50.36 -16.74 13.63
CA GLY A 376 -50.46 -17.06 12.18
C GLY A 376 -49.27 -16.55 11.40
N SER A 377 -48.21 -17.36 11.35
CA SER A 377 -47.34 -17.53 10.17
C SER A 377 -46.11 -18.39 10.55
N GLN A 378 -46.31 -19.69 10.54
CA GLN A 378 -45.23 -20.67 10.62
C GLN A 378 -44.53 -20.89 9.28
N GLU A 379 -44.82 -20.06 8.26
CA GLU A 379 -44.28 -20.21 6.89
C GLU A 379 -43.24 -19.12 6.49
N ALA A 380 -42.78 -18.26 7.41
CA ALA A 380 -41.81 -17.21 7.11
C ALA A 380 -40.37 -17.51 7.58
N GLN A 381 -40.07 -18.77 7.92
CA GLN A 381 -38.75 -19.15 8.45
C GLN A 381 -37.81 -19.80 7.44
N ASP A 382 -38.18 -19.93 6.17
CA ASP A 382 -37.40 -20.73 5.20
C ASP A 382 -36.87 -19.95 3.98
N GLN A 383 -36.81 -18.61 4.03
CA GLN A 383 -36.24 -17.79 2.96
C GLN A 383 -35.37 -16.62 3.47
N SER A 384 -34.54 -16.84 4.46
CA SER A 384 -33.33 -16.00 4.56
C SER A 384 -32.31 -16.53 3.56
N LEU A 385 -32.42 -16.12 2.31
CA LEU A 385 -31.29 -16.13 1.38
C LEU A 385 -30.11 -15.51 2.13
N GLN A 386 -29.16 -16.35 2.53
CA GLN A 386 -27.98 -15.94 3.29
C GLN A 386 -27.25 -14.93 2.42
N SER A 387 -27.29 -13.66 2.83
CA SER A 387 -26.65 -12.58 2.06
C SER A 387 -25.15 -12.84 2.01
N LEU A 388 -24.59 -12.76 0.80
CA LEU A 388 -23.14 -12.84 0.61
C LEU A 388 -22.44 -11.78 1.47
N ASP A 389 -21.41 -12.19 2.20
CA ASP A 389 -20.58 -11.24 2.97
C ASP A 389 -19.93 -10.23 2.03
N VAL A 390 -20.26 -8.95 2.23
CA VAL A 390 -19.78 -7.82 1.41
C VAL A 390 -18.25 -7.73 1.39
N MET A 391 -17.57 -8.22 2.43
CA MET A 391 -16.11 -8.22 2.51
C MET A 391 -15.45 -9.37 1.76
N LEU A 392 -16.17 -10.45 1.46
CA LEU A 392 -15.61 -11.63 0.84
C LEU A 392 -14.89 -11.36 -0.50
N PRO A 393 -15.42 -10.56 -1.45
CA PRO A 393 -14.69 -10.21 -2.68
C PRO A 393 -13.37 -9.49 -2.43
N LYS A 394 -13.31 -8.56 -1.48
CA LYS A 394 -12.08 -7.83 -1.10
C LYS A 394 -11.05 -8.74 -0.44
N VAL A 395 -11.51 -9.65 0.42
CA VAL A 395 -10.66 -10.66 1.05
C VAL A 395 -10.08 -11.60 -0.01
N CYS A 396 -10.87 -12.03 -0.98
CA CYS A 396 -10.41 -12.88 -2.07
C CYS A 396 -9.40 -12.17 -2.99
N GLU A 397 -9.59 -10.87 -3.29
CA GLU A 397 -8.59 -10.06 -4.00
C GLU A 397 -7.26 -10.02 -3.26
N ALA A 398 -7.30 -9.71 -1.97
CA ALA A 398 -6.09 -9.69 -1.13
C ALA A 398 -5.43 -11.07 -1.02
N LEU A 399 -6.23 -12.14 -0.97
CA LEU A 399 -5.74 -13.52 -0.91
C LEU A 399 -5.03 -13.92 -2.22
N VAL A 400 -5.51 -13.47 -3.38
CA VAL A 400 -4.81 -13.62 -4.66
C VAL A 400 -3.42 -12.98 -4.59
N LEU A 401 -3.33 -11.72 -4.15
CA LEU A 401 -2.06 -11.00 -4.04
C LEU A 401 -1.08 -11.68 -3.08
N VAL A 402 -1.55 -12.06 -1.89
CA VAL A 402 -0.72 -12.79 -0.92
C VAL A 402 -0.22 -14.10 -1.51
N THR A 403 -1.10 -14.85 -2.20
CA THR A 403 -0.74 -16.14 -2.81
C THR A 403 0.27 -15.95 -3.94
N GLN A 404 0.13 -14.90 -4.78
CA GLN A 404 1.08 -14.56 -5.84
C GLN A 404 2.45 -14.22 -5.27
N CYS A 405 2.52 -13.38 -4.22
CA CYS A 405 3.77 -13.10 -3.52
C CYS A 405 4.42 -14.38 -2.96
N MET A 406 3.64 -15.27 -2.34
CA MET A 406 4.14 -16.54 -1.80
C MET A 406 4.66 -17.45 -2.92
N VAL A 407 3.97 -17.50 -4.07
CA VAL A 407 4.39 -18.25 -5.27
C VAL A 407 5.73 -17.75 -5.77
N THR A 408 5.88 -16.44 -5.98
CA THR A 408 7.14 -15.85 -6.46
C THR A 408 8.31 -16.18 -5.54
N ILE A 409 8.14 -15.95 -4.24
CA ILE A 409 9.16 -16.24 -3.23
C ILE A 409 9.51 -17.75 -3.19
N ALA A 410 8.50 -18.63 -3.28
CA ALA A 410 8.71 -20.08 -3.23
C ALA A 410 9.41 -20.63 -4.48
N ILE A 411 9.14 -20.08 -5.68
CA ILE A 411 9.82 -20.44 -6.94
C ILE A 411 11.29 -20.05 -6.86
N GLU A 412 11.61 -18.83 -6.50
CA GLU A 412 13.01 -18.38 -6.42
C GLU A 412 13.82 -19.17 -5.36
N ALA A 413 13.16 -19.54 -4.26
CA ALA A 413 13.79 -20.39 -3.26
C ALA A 413 14.10 -21.81 -3.77
N GLU A 414 13.29 -22.34 -4.74
CA GLU A 414 13.50 -23.65 -5.36
C GLU A 414 14.64 -23.62 -6.39
N GLU A 415 14.66 -22.63 -7.26
CA GLU A 415 15.70 -22.48 -8.30
C GLU A 415 17.10 -22.44 -7.69
N TYR A 416 17.24 -21.86 -6.52
CA TYR A 416 18.51 -21.79 -5.82
C TYR A 416 19.03 -23.16 -5.34
N VAL A 417 18.14 -24.04 -4.88
CA VAL A 417 18.54 -25.41 -4.42
C VAL A 417 19.03 -26.26 -5.59
N ASP A 418 18.42 -26.13 -6.77
CA ASP A 418 18.79 -26.91 -7.97
C ASP A 418 20.15 -26.50 -8.55
N GLN A 419 20.52 -25.23 -8.48
CA GLN A 419 21.77 -24.73 -9.05
C GLN A 419 23.02 -25.08 -8.26
N THR A 420 22.90 -25.19 -6.94
CA THR A 420 24.07 -25.44 -6.06
C THR A 420 24.37 -26.91 -5.80
N GLY A 421 23.42 -27.82 -6.07
CA GLY A 421 23.59 -29.26 -5.85
C GLY A 421 23.91 -29.67 -4.41
N VAL A 422 24.00 -28.72 -3.49
CA VAL A 422 24.30 -28.93 -2.07
C VAL A 422 23.01 -28.73 -1.29
N LEU A 423 22.43 -29.85 -0.88
CA LEU A 423 21.37 -29.90 0.13
C LEU A 423 21.99 -29.56 1.51
N GLU A 424 22.36 -28.32 1.75
CA GLU A 424 22.54 -27.85 3.12
C GLU A 424 21.13 -27.60 3.68
N GLU A 425 20.63 -28.58 4.44
CA GLU A 425 19.34 -28.53 5.13
C GLU A 425 19.21 -27.30 6.05
N ASP A 426 20.32 -26.70 6.46
CA ASP A 426 20.43 -25.54 7.34
C ASP A 426 20.69 -24.21 6.61
N SER A 427 20.64 -24.18 5.28
CA SER A 427 20.82 -22.91 4.56
C SER A 427 19.67 -21.93 4.90
N PRO A 428 19.97 -20.63 5.21
CA PRO A 428 18.93 -19.62 5.44
C PRO A 428 17.92 -19.50 4.28
N LYS A 429 18.27 -20.02 3.13
CA LYS A 429 17.53 -19.96 1.86
C LYS A 429 16.53 -21.11 1.73
N ALA A 430 16.90 -22.33 2.13
CA ALA A 430 15.97 -23.45 2.26
C ALA A 430 14.86 -23.16 3.28
N ASN A 431 15.15 -22.32 4.28
CA ASN A 431 14.22 -21.93 5.33
C ASN A 431 13.00 -21.14 4.85
N VAL A 432 13.07 -20.38 3.75
CA VAL A 432 11.94 -19.54 3.30
C VAL A 432 10.79 -20.40 2.79
N ARG A 433 11.05 -21.38 1.90
CA ARG A 433 10.01 -22.31 1.41
C ARG A 433 9.54 -23.24 2.52
N ASN A 434 10.47 -23.76 3.34
CA ASN A 434 10.14 -24.61 4.49
C ASN A 434 9.27 -23.85 5.50
N TYR A 435 9.48 -22.54 5.68
CA TYR A 435 8.63 -21.74 6.55
C TYR A 435 7.15 -21.80 6.15
N PHE A 436 6.83 -21.68 4.84
CA PHE A 436 5.45 -21.85 4.36
C PHE A 436 4.91 -23.26 4.63
N ILE A 437 5.74 -24.30 4.49
CA ILE A 437 5.34 -25.70 4.66
C ILE A 437 5.10 -26.03 6.14
N GLU A 438 5.89 -25.48 7.06
CA GLU A 438 5.92 -25.83 8.47
C GLU A 438 5.01 -24.96 9.34
N ALA A 439 4.68 -23.74 8.90
CA ALA A 439 3.84 -22.83 9.66
C ALA A 439 2.46 -23.41 9.98
N ARG A 440 2.13 -23.54 11.27
CA ARG A 440 0.86 -24.11 11.79
C ARG A 440 0.36 -23.33 13.01
N PRO A 441 -0.14 -22.09 12.85
CA PRO A 441 -0.48 -21.22 13.98
C PRO A 441 -1.62 -21.76 14.87
N SER A 442 -2.46 -22.67 14.37
CA SER A 442 -3.61 -23.23 15.12
C SER A 442 -3.79 -24.73 14.84
N GLY A 443 -2.68 -25.46 14.61
CA GLY A 443 -2.72 -26.89 14.27
C GLY A 443 -2.91 -27.16 12.77
N PHE A 444 -3.55 -26.24 12.02
CA PHE A 444 -3.69 -26.32 10.57
C PHE A 444 -2.54 -25.58 9.88
N GLY A 445 -1.94 -26.23 8.87
CA GLY A 445 -0.90 -25.64 8.05
C GLY A 445 -1.42 -24.95 6.80
N VAL A 446 -0.49 -24.31 6.08
CA VAL A 446 -0.80 -23.68 4.77
C VAL A 446 -1.35 -24.72 3.80
N ILE A 447 -0.81 -25.94 3.79
CA ILE A 447 -1.22 -27.03 2.89
C ILE A 447 -2.69 -27.39 3.11
N GLU A 448 -3.06 -27.68 4.35
CA GLU A 448 -4.41 -28.05 4.75
C GLU A 448 -5.41 -26.91 4.47
N SER A 449 -4.99 -25.67 4.73
CA SER A 449 -5.82 -24.49 4.47
C SER A 449 -6.04 -24.25 2.97
N LEU A 450 -5.02 -24.47 2.12
CA LEU A 450 -5.14 -24.42 0.66
C LEU A 450 -6.15 -25.45 0.14
N ILE A 451 -6.06 -26.70 0.61
CA ILE A 451 -6.94 -27.80 0.18
C ILE A 451 -8.38 -27.51 0.58
N GLU A 452 -8.62 -27.09 1.83
CA GLU A 452 -9.97 -26.80 2.29
C GLU A 452 -10.59 -25.60 1.56
N LEU A 453 -9.78 -24.54 1.35
CA LEU A 453 -10.25 -23.38 0.60
C LEU A 453 -10.60 -23.74 -0.86
N LEU A 454 -9.77 -24.54 -1.54
CA LEU A 454 -10.05 -25.02 -2.89
C LEU A 454 -11.33 -25.86 -2.93
N ARG A 455 -11.54 -26.75 -1.96
CA ARG A 455 -12.74 -27.57 -1.83
C ARG A 455 -14.00 -26.72 -1.66
N LEU A 456 -13.95 -25.69 -0.83
CA LEU A 456 -15.06 -24.76 -0.60
C LEU A 456 -15.32 -23.90 -1.84
N LEU A 457 -14.27 -23.37 -2.47
CA LEU A 457 -14.39 -22.56 -3.68
C LEU A 457 -14.95 -23.36 -4.87
N ASP A 458 -14.68 -24.65 -4.97
CA ASP A 458 -15.24 -25.46 -6.04
C ASP A 458 -16.76 -25.62 -5.92
N LYS A 459 -17.27 -25.67 -4.68
CA LYS A 459 -18.72 -25.70 -4.40
C LYS A 459 -19.37 -24.33 -4.51
N PHE A 460 -18.67 -23.29 -4.06
CA PHE A 460 -19.21 -21.92 -3.96
C PHE A 460 -19.20 -21.17 -5.31
N LEU A 461 -18.16 -21.39 -6.14
CA LEU A 461 -17.99 -20.72 -7.43
C LEU A 461 -18.18 -21.74 -8.56
N PRO A 462 -19.37 -21.85 -9.16
CA PRO A 462 -19.58 -22.68 -10.33
C PRO A 462 -18.60 -22.31 -11.44
N ARG A 463 -18.15 -23.31 -12.19
CA ARG A 463 -17.25 -23.09 -13.34
C ARG A 463 -17.97 -22.34 -14.44
N ILE A 464 -17.22 -21.53 -15.17
CA ILE A 464 -17.73 -20.89 -16.38
C ILE A 464 -17.08 -21.58 -17.57
N ASN A 465 -17.88 -22.08 -18.48
CA ASN A 465 -17.43 -22.68 -19.73
C ASN A 465 -18.34 -22.20 -20.88
N PHE A 466 -17.72 -21.62 -21.92
CA PHE A 466 -18.44 -20.95 -23.03
C PHE A 466 -19.48 -19.92 -22.54
N GLY A 467 -19.11 -19.13 -21.53
CA GLY A 467 -19.98 -18.11 -20.94
C GLY A 467 -21.13 -18.65 -20.10
N LYS A 468 -21.26 -19.96 -19.92
CA LYS A 468 -22.33 -20.61 -19.14
C LYS A 468 -21.76 -21.15 -17.82
N SER A 469 -22.56 -21.02 -16.77
CA SER A 469 -22.24 -21.62 -15.46
C SER A 469 -22.51 -23.14 -15.53
N VAL A 470 -21.51 -23.93 -15.16
CA VAL A 470 -21.57 -25.40 -15.16
C VAL A 470 -21.49 -25.92 -13.74
N SER A 471 -22.47 -26.72 -13.32
CA SER A 471 -22.45 -27.40 -12.02
C SER A 471 -21.29 -28.41 -11.92
N PRO A 472 -20.78 -28.72 -10.72
CA PRO A 472 -19.77 -29.78 -10.51
C PRO A 472 -20.19 -31.15 -11.05
N THR A 473 -21.50 -31.38 -11.20
CA THR A 473 -22.09 -32.61 -11.78
C THR A 473 -22.18 -32.61 -13.30
N GLY A 474 -21.68 -31.57 -13.99
CA GLY A 474 -21.67 -31.50 -15.46
C GLY A 474 -22.99 -31.14 -16.10
N LEU A 475 -24.06 -30.91 -15.33
CA LEU A 475 -25.35 -30.47 -15.85
C LEU A 475 -25.34 -28.93 -15.98
N SER A 476 -25.64 -28.43 -17.18
CA SER A 476 -25.94 -27.02 -17.39
C SER A 476 -27.16 -26.64 -16.56
N LEU A 477 -27.04 -25.67 -15.67
CA LEU A 477 -28.19 -25.13 -14.96
C LEU A 477 -29.07 -24.40 -15.96
N GLU A 478 -30.28 -24.94 -16.23
CA GLU A 478 -31.29 -24.27 -17.04
C GLU A 478 -31.64 -22.91 -16.41
N GLU A 479 -31.85 -21.89 -17.23
CA GLU A 479 -32.08 -20.49 -16.91
C GLU A 479 -33.27 -20.18 -15.96
N GLY A 480 -33.92 -21.20 -15.38
CA GLY A 480 -35.18 -21.06 -14.65
C GLY A 480 -35.12 -21.09 -13.11
N ALA A 481 -33.99 -21.40 -12.47
CA ALA A 481 -34.03 -21.80 -11.06
C ALA A 481 -33.27 -20.90 -10.05
N MET A 482 -32.63 -19.81 -10.45
CA MET A 482 -32.02 -18.89 -9.49
C MET A 482 -32.05 -17.45 -10.00
N SER A 483 -32.97 -16.63 -9.49
CA SER A 483 -33.02 -15.17 -9.65
C SER A 483 -32.07 -14.45 -8.69
N SER A 484 -30.85 -14.94 -8.46
CA SER A 484 -29.77 -14.17 -7.87
C SER A 484 -28.68 -14.05 -8.92
N SER A 485 -28.42 -12.81 -9.34
CA SER A 485 -27.29 -12.47 -10.20
C SER A 485 -26.04 -13.18 -9.69
N PRO A 486 -25.21 -13.82 -10.56
CA PRO A 486 -23.97 -14.42 -10.13
C PRO A 486 -23.16 -13.34 -9.39
N PRO A 487 -22.50 -13.67 -8.26
CA PRO A 487 -21.73 -12.71 -7.50
C PRO A 487 -20.75 -12.01 -8.45
N ASP A 488 -20.68 -10.67 -8.35
CA ASP A 488 -19.87 -9.82 -9.21
C ASP A 488 -18.45 -10.44 -9.35
N ASN A 489 -18.07 -10.78 -10.57
CA ASN A 489 -16.90 -11.60 -10.88
C ASN A 489 -15.55 -10.96 -10.44
N ARG A 490 -15.57 -9.67 -10.05
CA ARG A 490 -14.34 -8.87 -9.91
C ARG A 490 -13.43 -9.28 -8.76
N GLY A 491 -13.92 -9.89 -7.69
CA GLY A 491 -13.09 -10.28 -6.55
C GLY A 491 -12.60 -11.73 -6.53
N PHE A 492 -13.08 -12.60 -7.42
CA PHE A 492 -12.80 -14.04 -7.39
C PHE A 492 -11.94 -14.53 -8.57
N ALA A 493 -11.58 -13.64 -9.48
CA ALA A 493 -10.78 -13.99 -10.64
C ALA A 493 -9.40 -14.53 -10.22
N TYR A 494 -8.92 -15.55 -10.90
CA TYR A 494 -7.60 -16.18 -10.70
C TYR A 494 -7.39 -16.90 -9.35
N LEU A 495 -8.30 -16.81 -8.39
CA LEU A 495 -8.09 -17.32 -7.04
C LEU A 495 -7.81 -18.83 -7.02
N LYS A 496 -8.66 -19.67 -7.65
CA LYS A 496 -8.42 -21.13 -7.70
C LYS A 496 -7.09 -21.45 -8.39
N ARG A 497 -6.76 -20.72 -9.47
CA ARG A 497 -5.51 -20.88 -10.22
C ARG A 497 -4.28 -20.70 -9.32
N ASP A 498 -4.23 -19.60 -8.57
CA ASP A 498 -3.04 -19.23 -7.80
C ASP A 498 -2.88 -20.12 -6.56
N LEU A 499 -3.99 -20.52 -5.94
CA LEU A 499 -3.99 -21.50 -4.84
C LEU A 499 -3.45 -22.87 -5.30
N VAL A 500 -3.90 -23.38 -6.44
CA VAL A 500 -3.41 -24.66 -7.00
C VAL A 500 -1.94 -24.53 -7.39
N ARG A 501 -1.54 -23.42 -8.01
CA ARG A 501 -0.14 -23.15 -8.37
C ARG A 501 0.76 -23.18 -7.14
N LEU A 502 0.36 -22.49 -6.04
CA LEU A 502 1.12 -22.52 -4.80
C LEU A 502 1.25 -23.95 -4.23
N LEU A 503 0.15 -24.70 -4.20
CA LEU A 503 0.15 -26.10 -3.74
C LEU A 503 1.13 -26.95 -4.54
N GLY A 504 1.15 -26.80 -5.88
CA GLY A 504 2.04 -27.51 -6.77
C GLY A 504 3.52 -27.19 -6.56
N ILE A 505 3.84 -25.92 -6.27
CA ILE A 505 5.21 -25.49 -5.95
C ILE A 505 5.64 -26.07 -4.59
N LEU A 506 4.80 -25.98 -3.56
CA LEU A 506 5.16 -26.43 -2.23
C LEU A 506 5.37 -27.96 -2.15
N CYS A 507 4.66 -28.76 -2.96
CA CYS A 507 4.81 -30.22 -2.98
C CYS A 507 5.92 -30.73 -3.92
N HIS A 508 6.46 -29.88 -4.82
CA HIS A 508 7.49 -30.30 -5.77
C HIS A 508 8.74 -30.83 -5.06
N GLY A 509 9.13 -32.08 -5.32
CA GLY A 509 10.30 -32.73 -4.73
C GLY A 509 10.24 -32.99 -3.20
N LYS A 510 9.09 -32.77 -2.55
CA LYS A 510 8.91 -32.91 -1.10
C LYS A 510 7.92 -34.04 -0.76
N ARG A 511 8.44 -35.27 -0.56
CA ARG A 511 7.62 -36.47 -0.27
C ARG A 511 6.66 -36.25 0.92
N ALA A 512 7.17 -35.71 2.03
CA ALA A 512 6.35 -35.44 3.21
C ALA A 512 5.18 -34.49 2.95
N VAL A 513 5.36 -33.50 2.05
CA VAL A 513 4.28 -32.59 1.65
C VAL A 513 3.27 -33.29 0.74
N GLN A 514 3.73 -34.13 -0.20
CA GLN A 514 2.85 -34.94 -1.05
C GLN A 514 1.97 -35.88 -0.22
N ASP A 515 2.52 -36.50 0.82
CA ASP A 515 1.78 -37.39 1.73
C ASP A 515 0.75 -36.61 2.55
N ARG A 516 1.11 -35.43 3.10
CA ARG A 516 0.16 -34.53 3.79
C ARG A 516 -1.01 -34.11 2.88
N ILE A 517 -0.74 -33.83 1.61
CA ILE A 517 -1.80 -33.48 0.64
C ILE A 517 -2.74 -34.67 0.42
N ARG A 518 -2.20 -35.90 0.31
CA ARG A 518 -3.00 -37.14 0.22
C ARG A 518 -3.89 -37.30 1.45
N GLU A 519 -3.30 -37.21 2.65
CA GLU A 519 -4.00 -37.38 3.93
C GLU A 519 -5.13 -36.35 4.13
N ALA A 520 -4.97 -35.14 3.59
CA ALA A 520 -5.99 -34.10 3.61
C ALA A 520 -7.06 -34.24 2.47
N GLY A 521 -6.97 -35.32 1.65
CA GLY A 521 -7.87 -35.52 0.48
C GLY A 521 -7.63 -34.51 -0.64
N GLY A 522 -6.41 -33.97 -0.75
CA GLY A 522 -6.08 -32.92 -1.71
C GLY A 522 -5.91 -33.45 -3.15
N ILE A 523 -5.63 -34.74 -3.33
CA ILE A 523 -5.47 -35.32 -4.68
C ILE A 523 -6.79 -35.19 -5.47
N GLU A 524 -7.92 -35.56 -4.87
CA GLU A 524 -9.24 -35.43 -5.49
C GLU A 524 -9.57 -33.98 -5.81
N VAL A 525 -9.26 -33.06 -4.88
CA VAL A 525 -9.48 -31.62 -5.09
C VAL A 525 -8.69 -31.13 -6.29
N VAL A 526 -7.42 -31.49 -6.42
CA VAL A 526 -6.59 -31.09 -7.57
C VAL A 526 -7.09 -31.73 -8.87
N MET A 527 -7.52 -32.99 -8.85
CA MET A 527 -8.11 -33.66 -10.01
C MET A 527 -9.37 -32.91 -10.50
N ASN A 528 -10.24 -32.48 -9.59
CA ASN A 528 -11.41 -31.69 -9.93
C ASN A 528 -11.07 -30.32 -10.56
N MET A 529 -9.87 -29.79 -10.34
CA MET A 529 -9.39 -28.55 -10.95
C MET A 529 -8.78 -28.76 -12.36
N CYS A 530 -8.60 -30.02 -12.83
CA CYS A 530 -8.06 -30.34 -14.16
C CYS A 530 -9.07 -30.09 -15.31
N VAL A 531 -9.87 -29.05 -15.21
CA VAL A 531 -10.92 -28.70 -16.15
C VAL A 531 -10.85 -27.23 -16.55
N ILE A 532 -11.49 -26.87 -17.66
CA ILE A 532 -11.56 -25.49 -18.13
C ILE A 532 -12.48 -24.68 -17.21
N ASP A 533 -12.01 -23.52 -16.78
CA ASP A 533 -12.79 -22.54 -16.04
C ASP A 533 -12.37 -21.13 -16.50
N GLU A 534 -13.24 -20.44 -17.24
CA GLU A 534 -12.98 -19.11 -17.79
C GLU A 534 -12.75 -18.03 -16.71
N ARG A 535 -13.26 -18.23 -15.49
CA ARG A 535 -12.98 -17.37 -14.35
C ARG A 535 -11.53 -17.50 -13.88
N ASN A 536 -10.92 -18.65 -14.11
CA ASN A 536 -9.56 -18.98 -13.69
C ASN A 536 -8.73 -19.46 -14.89
N PRO A 537 -8.34 -18.56 -15.81
CA PRO A 537 -7.49 -18.92 -16.95
C PRO A 537 -6.23 -19.66 -16.49
N TYR A 538 -5.82 -20.71 -17.21
CA TYR A 538 -4.70 -21.61 -16.91
C TYR A 538 -4.86 -22.45 -15.64
N LEU A 539 -6.04 -22.51 -15.02
CA LEU A 539 -6.31 -23.39 -13.86
C LEU A 539 -5.99 -24.86 -14.20
N LYS A 540 -6.47 -25.33 -15.35
CA LYS A 540 -6.27 -26.71 -15.82
C LYS A 540 -4.78 -27.06 -15.92
N GLU A 541 -3.99 -26.19 -16.53
CA GLU A 541 -2.55 -26.38 -16.73
C GLU A 541 -1.82 -26.46 -15.39
N HIS A 542 -2.11 -25.55 -14.47
CA HIS A 542 -1.52 -25.58 -13.12
C HIS A 542 -1.99 -26.80 -12.31
N ALA A 543 -3.25 -27.22 -12.45
CA ALA A 543 -3.75 -28.42 -11.78
C ALA A 543 -3.04 -29.70 -12.30
N ILE A 544 -2.86 -29.83 -13.62
CA ILE A 544 -2.13 -30.94 -14.22
C ILE A 544 -0.67 -30.96 -13.77
N LEU A 545 0.00 -29.80 -13.72
CA LEU A 545 1.38 -29.70 -13.22
C LEU A 545 1.46 -30.07 -11.72
N THR A 546 0.49 -29.60 -10.92
CA THR A 546 0.38 -29.95 -9.51
C THR A 546 0.17 -31.43 -9.32
N LEU A 547 -0.75 -32.05 -10.07
CA LEU A 547 -0.99 -33.49 -10.03
C LEU A 547 0.28 -34.28 -10.41
N ARG A 548 0.98 -33.87 -11.48
CA ARG A 548 2.29 -34.45 -11.84
C ARG A 548 3.28 -34.41 -10.69
N ASN A 549 3.38 -33.26 -10.00
CA ASN A 549 4.29 -33.10 -8.86
C ASN A 549 3.88 -33.99 -7.68
N LEU A 550 2.59 -34.17 -7.43
CA LEU A 550 2.04 -35.05 -6.40
C LEU A 550 2.35 -36.54 -6.64
N LEU A 551 2.32 -36.95 -7.91
CA LEU A 551 2.48 -38.35 -8.32
C LEU A 551 3.94 -38.74 -8.56
N LYS A 552 4.84 -37.75 -8.75
CA LYS A 552 6.25 -38.01 -9.05
C LYS A 552 6.94 -38.74 -7.89
N ASN A 553 7.43 -39.98 -8.14
CA ASN A 553 8.12 -40.82 -7.16
C ASN A 553 7.28 -41.11 -5.90
N ASN A 554 5.94 -41.17 -6.00
CA ASN A 554 5.01 -41.42 -4.92
C ASN A 554 3.98 -42.47 -5.33
N SER A 555 4.32 -43.76 -5.09
CA SER A 555 3.47 -44.91 -5.44
C SER A 555 2.13 -44.88 -4.73
N GLU A 556 2.08 -44.44 -3.46
CA GLU A 556 0.84 -44.34 -2.69
C GLU A 556 -0.12 -43.31 -3.27
N ASN A 557 0.38 -42.14 -3.70
CA ASN A 557 -0.43 -41.15 -4.39
C ASN A 557 -0.91 -41.66 -5.77
N GLN A 558 -0.07 -42.44 -6.49
CA GLN A 558 -0.44 -43.05 -7.76
C GLN A 558 -1.56 -44.08 -7.58
N GLU A 559 -1.55 -44.85 -6.47
CA GLU A 559 -2.58 -45.84 -6.17
C GLU A 559 -3.94 -45.17 -5.85
N VAL A 560 -3.92 -44.02 -5.13
CA VAL A 560 -5.15 -43.24 -4.91
C VAL A 560 -5.78 -42.83 -6.24
N VAL A 561 -5.00 -42.31 -7.19
CA VAL A 561 -5.52 -41.91 -8.50
C VAL A 561 -6.09 -43.08 -9.28
N LYS A 562 -5.44 -44.26 -9.24
CA LYS A 562 -5.98 -45.48 -9.88
C LYS A 562 -7.28 -45.98 -9.27
N SER A 563 -7.47 -45.76 -7.96
CA SER A 563 -8.68 -46.18 -7.25
C SER A 563 -9.90 -45.27 -7.50
N ILE A 564 -9.67 -44.03 -7.95
CA ILE A 564 -10.72 -43.08 -8.28
C ILE A 564 -11.35 -43.51 -9.61
N GLN A 565 -12.57 -44.07 -9.56
CA GLN A 565 -13.34 -44.38 -10.74
C GLN A 565 -14.03 -43.12 -11.27
N PRO A 566 -14.07 -42.89 -12.60
CA PRO A 566 -14.86 -41.84 -13.18
C PRO A 566 -16.34 -42.05 -12.83
N GLN A 567 -17.00 -41.05 -12.30
CA GLN A 567 -18.43 -41.14 -11.89
C GLN A 567 -19.43 -41.29 -13.07
N LYS A 568 -18.99 -41.10 -14.32
CA LYS A 568 -19.71 -41.39 -15.55
C LYS A 568 -18.72 -41.75 -16.65
N GLU A 569 -18.92 -42.87 -17.32
CA GLU A 569 -18.46 -43.04 -18.68
C GLU A 569 -19.10 -41.92 -19.53
N TRP A 570 -18.28 -41.21 -20.29
CA TRP A 570 -18.81 -40.37 -21.35
C TRP A 570 -19.54 -41.32 -22.30
N GLU A 571 -20.88 -41.34 -22.25
CA GLU A 571 -21.61 -41.87 -23.35
C GLU A 571 -21.12 -41.14 -24.60
N ASP A 572 -20.47 -41.85 -25.52
CA ASP A 572 -20.19 -41.39 -26.86
C ASP A 572 -21.51 -40.88 -27.42
N VAL A 573 -21.72 -39.57 -27.35
CA VAL A 573 -22.78 -38.93 -28.12
C VAL A 573 -22.39 -39.19 -29.56
N ALA A 574 -23.06 -40.14 -30.12
CA ALA A 574 -22.89 -40.65 -31.45
C ALA A 574 -22.73 -39.47 -32.42
N ILE A 575 -21.61 -39.51 -33.16
CA ILE A 575 -21.34 -38.69 -34.34
C ILE A 575 -22.33 -39.08 -35.52
N ASP A 576 -23.43 -39.68 -35.21
CA ASP A 576 -24.40 -40.19 -36.21
C ASP A 576 -25.48 -39.20 -36.65
N GLU A 577 -25.52 -37.96 -36.13
CA GLU A 577 -26.51 -36.95 -36.57
C GLU A 577 -25.93 -35.84 -37.46
N LEU A 578 -24.79 -36.04 -38.11
CA LEU A 578 -24.25 -35.11 -39.13
C LEU A 578 -24.18 -35.72 -40.53
N GLN A 579 -25.02 -36.73 -40.82
CA GLN A 579 -25.26 -37.22 -42.20
C GLN A 579 -26.79 -37.33 -42.43
N ASP A 580 -27.42 -36.16 -42.65
CA ASP A 580 -28.57 -36.02 -43.56
C ASP A 580 -28.71 -34.55 -44.00
#